data_bd970c380728296472ec7d7e82f3701c
#
_entry.id   bd970c380728296472ec7d7e82f3701c
#
_cell.length_a   1.000
_cell.length_b   1.000
_cell.length_c   1.000
_cell.angle_alpha   90.00
_cell.angle_beta   90.00
_cell.angle_gamma   90.00
#
_symmetry.space_group_name_H-M   'P 1'
#
loop_
_entity.id
_entity.type
_entity.pdbx_description
1 polymer ?
#
loop_
_entity_poly.entity_id
_entity_poly.type
_entity_poly.pdbx_seq_one_letter_code
_entity_poly.pdbx_strand_id
1 'polypeptide(L)'
;MAKNDGRVVSNFIVAALADANLDIHGAGWQTRSFCYVDDLVEGILKFANSQEIGPINLGNPEEFTVGELASIIIQKVGKGYKQHVERTIDDPQQRKPDITMAKERLLWQPRIALSEGLDKTIEYFRSV
;
A
#
# COMPACT_ATOMS: atom_id res chain seq x y z
N MET A 1 9.24 -13.99 1.02
CA MET A 1 8.37 -12.81 1.07
C MET A 1 6.94 -13.22 0.84
N ALA A 2 6.07 -12.74 1.68
CA ALA A 2 4.66 -13.04 1.53
C ALA A 2 4.15 -12.53 0.20
N LYS A 3 3.39 -13.34 -0.49
CA LYS A 3 2.93 -12.97 -1.83
C LYS A 3 1.89 -11.85 -1.82
N ASN A 4 1.30 -11.59 -0.67
CA ASN A 4 0.12 -10.74 -0.60
C ASN A 4 0.38 -9.35 -0.10
N ASP A 5 1.45 -9.15 0.66
CA ASP A 5 1.68 -7.86 1.28
C ASP A 5 2.41 -6.95 0.33
N GLY A 6 1.90 -5.76 0.16
CA GLY A 6 2.51 -4.77 -0.70
C GLY A 6 2.46 -5.10 -2.18
N ARG A 7 2.32 -6.36 -2.53
CA ARG A 7 2.29 -6.78 -3.93
C ARG A 7 0.95 -6.51 -4.61
N VAL A 8 -0.09 -6.29 -3.83
CA VAL A 8 -1.40 -5.98 -4.41
C VAL A 8 -1.32 -4.71 -5.25
N VAL A 9 -0.59 -3.69 -4.78
CA VAL A 9 -0.42 -2.45 -5.53
C VAL A 9 0.31 -2.70 -6.84
N SER A 10 1.45 -3.37 -6.78
CA SER A 10 2.24 -3.69 -7.97
C SER A 10 1.46 -4.54 -8.96
N ASN A 11 0.79 -5.58 -8.47
CA ASN A 11 0.02 -6.47 -9.32
C ASN A 11 -1.11 -5.72 -10.02
N PHE A 12 -1.81 -4.85 -9.30
CA PHE A 12 -2.90 -4.08 -9.88
C PHE A 12 -2.39 -3.09 -10.94
N ILE A 13 -1.27 -2.43 -10.66
CA ILE A 13 -0.70 -1.47 -11.61
C ILE A 13 -0.26 -2.18 -12.89
N VAL A 14 0.45 -3.28 -12.76
CA VAL A 14 0.92 -4.04 -13.91
C VAL A 14 -0.27 -4.56 -14.73
N ALA A 15 -1.30 -5.09 -14.07
CA ALA A 15 -2.48 -5.58 -14.76
C ALA A 15 -3.21 -4.45 -15.48
N ALA A 16 -3.37 -3.29 -14.83
CA ALA A 16 -4.04 -2.15 -15.45
C ALA A 16 -3.26 -1.63 -16.66
N LEU A 17 -1.95 -1.53 -16.55
CA LEU A 17 -1.12 -1.07 -17.68
C LEU A 17 -1.20 -2.03 -18.86
N ALA A 18 -1.42 -3.31 -18.60
CA ALA A 18 -1.61 -4.32 -19.66
C ALA A 18 -3.05 -4.42 -20.12
N ASP A 19 -3.94 -3.57 -19.61
CA ASP A 19 -5.38 -3.61 -19.89
C ASP A 19 -5.99 -4.97 -19.57
N ALA A 20 -5.55 -5.54 -18.44
CA ALA A 20 -5.96 -6.87 -17.99
C ALA A 20 -6.82 -6.79 -16.74
N ASN A 21 -7.27 -7.93 -16.24
CA ASN A 21 -8.09 -8.01 -15.03
C ASN A 21 -7.27 -7.70 -13.79
N LEU A 22 -7.84 -6.90 -12.89
CA LEU A 22 -7.32 -6.73 -11.54
C LEU A 22 -8.10 -7.70 -10.64
N ASP A 23 -7.43 -8.76 -10.20
CA ASP A 23 -8.07 -9.82 -9.42
C ASP A 23 -8.31 -9.36 -7.99
N ILE A 24 -9.58 -9.28 -7.62
CA ILE A 24 -10.00 -8.88 -6.28
C ILE A 24 -10.52 -10.12 -5.58
N HIS A 25 -9.89 -10.50 -4.48
CA HIS A 25 -10.28 -11.67 -3.72
C HIS A 25 -11.56 -11.40 -2.92
N GLY A 26 -12.59 -12.20 -3.16
CA GLY A 26 -13.89 -12.01 -2.52
C GLY A 26 -14.58 -10.75 -3.01
N ALA A 27 -15.25 -10.06 -2.12
CA ALA A 27 -15.98 -8.83 -2.44
C ALA A 27 -15.11 -7.58 -2.44
N GLY A 28 -13.85 -7.69 -2.00
CA GLY A 28 -12.95 -6.55 -1.95
C GLY A 28 -13.11 -5.68 -0.72
N TRP A 29 -13.74 -6.19 0.32
CA TRP A 29 -13.99 -5.43 1.57
C TRP A 29 -12.79 -5.42 2.52
N GLN A 30 -11.84 -6.33 2.35
CA GLN A 30 -10.66 -6.33 3.19
C GLN A 30 -9.88 -5.02 3.00
N THR A 31 -9.36 -4.49 4.11
CA THR A 31 -8.64 -3.22 4.07
C THR A 31 -7.15 -3.42 4.18
N ARG A 32 -6.40 -2.45 3.65
CA ARG A 32 -4.94 -2.40 3.72
C ARG A 32 -4.51 -0.96 3.89
N SER A 33 -3.35 -0.80 4.48
CA SER A 33 -2.70 0.49 4.61
C SER A 33 -1.42 0.46 3.78
N PHE A 34 -1.13 1.55 3.10
CA PHE A 34 0.03 1.62 2.22
C PHE A 34 0.87 2.83 2.56
N CYS A 35 2.17 2.62 2.68
CA CYS A 35 3.12 3.67 2.98
C CYS A 35 4.07 3.81 1.79
N TYR A 36 4.21 5.02 1.28
CA TYR A 36 5.13 5.25 0.17
C TYR A 36 6.57 5.04 0.65
N VAL A 37 7.40 4.51 -0.24
CA VAL A 37 8.77 4.10 0.12
C VAL A 37 9.60 5.25 0.69
N ASP A 38 9.45 6.45 0.17
CA ASP A 38 10.22 7.60 0.66
C ASP A 38 9.88 7.93 2.11
N ASP A 39 8.61 7.83 2.49
CA ASP A 39 8.20 8.01 3.88
C ASP A 39 8.79 6.93 4.78
N LEU A 40 8.80 5.70 4.30
CA LEU A 40 9.33 4.58 5.06
C LEU A 40 10.83 4.73 5.27
N VAL A 41 11.56 5.11 4.21
CA VAL A 41 13.01 5.33 4.30
C VAL A 41 13.31 6.44 5.29
N GLU A 42 12.57 7.54 5.26
CA GLU A 42 12.75 8.63 6.24
C GLU A 42 12.58 8.11 7.66
N GLY A 43 11.55 7.29 7.89
CA GLY A 43 11.32 6.72 9.23
C GLY A 43 12.45 5.82 9.67
N ILE A 44 12.96 4.98 8.78
CA ILE A 44 14.08 4.08 9.07
C ILE A 44 15.32 4.89 9.42
N LEU A 45 15.62 5.95 8.67
CA LEU A 45 16.78 6.80 8.94
C LEU A 45 16.64 7.53 10.27
N LYS A 46 15.45 8.00 10.60
CA LYS A 46 15.22 8.64 11.90
C LYS A 46 15.44 7.64 13.04
N PHE A 47 14.96 6.42 12.89
CA PHE A 47 15.19 5.39 13.89
C PHE A 47 16.68 5.09 14.04
N ALA A 48 17.40 4.94 12.94
CA ALA A 48 18.82 4.63 12.95
C ALA A 48 19.65 5.73 13.62
N ASN A 49 19.20 6.97 13.50
CA ASN A 49 19.89 8.13 14.11
C ASN A 49 19.38 8.47 15.49
N SER A 50 18.46 7.69 16.04
CA SER A 50 17.92 7.90 17.37
C SER A 50 18.62 6.99 18.37
N GLN A 51 18.28 7.17 19.65
CA GLN A 51 18.73 6.27 20.70
C GLN A 51 17.65 5.27 21.09
N GLU A 52 16.59 5.21 20.31
CA GLU A 52 15.49 4.29 20.59
C GLU A 52 15.89 2.86 20.36
N ILE A 53 15.36 1.98 21.20
CA ILE A 53 15.60 0.55 21.15
C ILE A 53 14.26 -0.15 21.01
N GLY A 54 14.27 -1.26 20.33
CA GLY A 54 13.09 -2.09 20.22
C GLY A 54 12.24 -1.72 19.05
N PRO A 55 11.20 -2.49 18.76
CA PRO A 55 10.46 -2.28 17.54
C PRO A 55 9.60 -1.03 17.61
N ILE A 56 9.65 -0.25 16.54
CA ILE A 56 8.78 0.89 16.34
C ILE A 56 8.11 0.69 15.00
N ASN A 57 6.77 0.67 15.01
CA ASN A 57 6.02 0.47 13.78
C ASN A 57 6.07 1.71 12.91
N LEU A 58 6.38 1.50 11.63
CA LEU A 58 6.35 2.54 10.61
C LEU A 58 5.31 2.14 9.56
N GLY A 59 4.52 3.09 9.12
CA GLY A 59 3.50 2.84 8.11
C GLY A 59 2.51 3.98 8.06
N ASN A 60 1.50 3.83 7.23
CA ASN A 60 0.43 4.81 7.11
C ASN A 60 -0.85 4.21 7.70
N PRO A 61 -1.42 4.82 8.76
CA PRO A 61 -2.62 4.27 9.39
C PRO A 61 -3.91 4.48 8.60
N GLU A 62 -3.88 5.23 7.51
CA GLU A 62 -5.05 5.39 6.68
C GLU A 62 -5.37 4.10 5.93
N GLU A 63 -6.62 3.65 6.02
CA GLU A 63 -7.02 2.36 5.45
C GLU A 63 -7.83 2.55 4.17
N PHE A 64 -7.63 1.64 3.23
CA PHE A 64 -8.40 1.57 1.99
C PHE A 64 -8.84 0.14 1.76
N THR A 65 -10.02 -0.07 1.20
CA THR A 65 -10.41 -1.42 0.79
C THR A 65 -9.65 -1.77 -0.48
N VAL A 66 -9.48 -3.08 -0.70
CA VAL A 66 -8.83 -3.57 -1.92
C VAL A 66 -9.63 -3.15 -3.15
N GLY A 67 -10.96 -3.15 -3.03
CA GLY A 67 -11.82 -2.68 -4.13
C GLY A 67 -11.61 -1.21 -4.45
N GLU A 68 -11.47 -0.35 -3.41
CA GLU A 68 -11.18 1.06 -3.62
C GLU A 68 -9.82 1.25 -4.30
N LEU A 69 -8.83 0.50 -3.87
CA LEU A 69 -7.50 0.57 -4.47
C LEU A 69 -7.54 0.25 -5.96
N ALA A 70 -8.25 -0.83 -6.32
CA ALA A 70 -8.39 -1.22 -7.72
C ALA A 70 -9.06 -0.11 -8.54
N SER A 71 -10.11 0.50 -7.99
CA SER A 71 -10.81 1.59 -8.67
C SER A 71 -9.90 2.79 -8.91
N ILE A 72 -9.13 3.17 -7.90
CA ILE A 72 -8.22 4.32 -8.01
C ILE A 72 -7.16 4.05 -9.08
N ILE A 73 -6.59 2.86 -9.08
CA ILE A 73 -5.55 2.51 -10.06
C ILE A 73 -6.10 2.49 -11.48
N ILE A 74 -7.27 1.90 -11.68
CA ILE A 74 -7.92 1.88 -12.99
C ILE A 74 -8.18 3.29 -13.49
N GLN A 75 -8.67 4.16 -12.61
CA GLN A 75 -8.93 5.55 -12.97
C GLN A 75 -7.66 6.29 -13.37
N LYS A 76 -6.58 6.09 -12.62
CA LYS A 76 -5.31 6.78 -12.90
C LYS A 76 -4.64 6.26 -14.16
N VAL A 77 -4.67 4.98 -14.40
CA VAL A 77 -4.08 4.37 -15.58
C VAL A 77 -4.95 4.60 -16.81
N GLY A 78 -6.26 4.62 -16.64
CA GLY A 78 -7.21 4.83 -17.73
C GLY A 78 -7.65 3.56 -18.44
N LYS A 79 -7.27 2.41 -17.93
CA LYS A 79 -7.66 1.12 -18.49
C LYS A 79 -7.53 0.01 -17.44
N GLY A 80 -7.96 -1.18 -17.77
CA GLY A 80 -8.02 -2.29 -16.83
C GLY A 80 -9.44 -2.44 -16.28
N TYR A 81 -9.74 -3.55 -15.66
CA TYR A 81 -11.06 -3.79 -15.06
C TYR A 81 -10.96 -4.74 -13.89
N LYS A 82 -11.92 -4.62 -12.98
CA LYS A 82 -11.99 -5.46 -11.80
C LYS A 82 -12.52 -6.85 -12.15
N GLN A 83 -11.94 -7.87 -11.51
CA GLN A 83 -12.47 -9.22 -11.56
C GLN A 83 -12.46 -9.79 -10.15
N HIS A 84 -13.63 -10.18 -9.64
CA HIS A 84 -13.72 -10.79 -8.34
C HIS A 84 -13.43 -12.28 -8.44
N VAL A 85 -12.50 -12.75 -7.60
CA VAL A 85 -12.11 -14.16 -7.55
C VAL A 85 -12.39 -14.70 -6.16
N GLU A 86 -12.34 -16.01 -6.00
CA GLU A 86 -12.62 -16.63 -4.72
C GLU A 86 -11.58 -16.18 -3.70
N ARG A 87 -12.07 -15.85 -2.50
CA ARG A 87 -11.22 -15.32 -1.44
C ARG A 87 -10.37 -16.41 -0.81
N THR A 88 -9.10 -16.11 -0.57
CA THR A 88 -8.21 -16.98 0.17
C THR A 88 -8.60 -16.98 1.66
N ILE A 89 -8.65 -18.17 2.28
CA ILE A 89 -9.15 -18.34 3.63
C ILE A 89 -8.40 -17.52 4.67
N ASP A 90 -7.10 -17.43 4.54
CA ASP A 90 -6.23 -16.81 5.55
C ASP A 90 -6.00 -15.33 5.35
N ASP A 91 -6.71 -14.70 4.44
CA ASP A 91 -6.53 -13.28 4.15
C ASP A 91 -7.18 -12.45 5.25
N PRO A 92 -6.40 -11.67 6.03
CA PRO A 92 -6.98 -10.86 7.10
C PRO A 92 -7.86 -9.76 6.53
N GLN A 93 -8.95 -9.47 7.26
CA GLN A 93 -9.90 -8.45 6.85
C GLN A 93 -9.31 -7.05 6.93
N GLN A 94 -8.42 -6.84 7.89
CA GLN A 94 -7.96 -5.50 8.21
C GLN A 94 -6.49 -5.54 8.64
N ARG A 95 -5.72 -4.57 8.14
CA ARG A 95 -4.34 -4.37 8.58
C ARG A 95 -4.10 -2.88 8.68
N LYS A 96 -3.89 -2.41 9.90
CA LYS A 96 -3.66 -1.01 10.19
C LYS A 96 -2.51 -0.87 11.18
N PRO A 97 -1.42 -0.24 10.81
CA PRO A 97 -0.31 -0.06 11.75
C PRO A 97 -0.64 1.00 12.80
N ASP A 98 -0.16 0.76 14.01
CA ASP A 98 -0.20 1.77 15.07
C ASP A 98 1.15 2.47 15.08
N ILE A 99 1.17 3.74 14.68
CA ILE A 99 2.40 4.51 14.56
C ILE A 99 2.58 5.53 15.69
N THR A 100 1.87 5.33 16.80
CA THR A 100 1.96 6.26 17.94
C THR A 100 3.40 6.47 18.40
N MET A 101 4.15 5.39 18.55
CA MET A 101 5.53 5.49 19.01
C MET A 101 6.42 6.23 18.00
N ALA A 102 6.20 6.01 16.71
CA ALA A 102 6.96 6.71 15.68
C ALA A 102 6.70 8.22 15.74
N LYS A 103 5.46 8.62 15.92
CA LYS A 103 5.11 10.03 16.05
C LYS A 103 5.75 10.67 17.28
N GLU A 104 5.66 9.99 18.43
CA GLU A 104 6.11 10.54 19.70
C GLU A 104 7.62 10.49 19.85
N ARG A 105 8.24 9.39 19.47
CA ARG A 105 9.66 9.15 19.74
C ARG A 105 10.58 9.56 18.61
N LEU A 106 10.11 9.45 17.35
CA LEU A 106 10.91 9.78 16.17
C LEU A 106 10.45 11.07 15.51
N LEU A 107 9.34 11.64 15.96
CA LEU A 107 8.71 12.79 15.33
C LEU A 107 8.46 12.52 13.85
N TRP A 108 8.05 11.29 13.55
CA TRP A 108 7.83 10.80 12.18
C TRP A 108 6.37 10.48 11.95
N GLN A 109 5.91 10.83 10.77
CA GLN A 109 4.61 10.39 10.27
C GLN A 109 4.67 10.35 8.75
N PRO A 110 3.84 9.55 8.10
CA PRO A 110 3.82 9.52 6.64
C PRO A 110 3.28 10.84 6.10
N ARG A 111 3.88 11.33 5.04
CA ARG A 111 3.52 12.61 4.44
C ARG A 111 2.89 12.46 3.07
N ILE A 112 3.16 11.34 2.40
CA ILE A 112 2.69 11.13 1.03
C ILE A 112 1.41 10.34 1.08
N ALA A 113 0.32 10.95 0.60
CA ALA A 113 -0.98 10.30 0.54
C ALA A 113 -0.98 9.18 -0.51
N LEU A 114 -1.91 8.25 -0.39
CA LEU A 114 -2.01 7.11 -1.31
C LEU A 114 -2.10 7.59 -2.77
N SER A 115 -2.93 8.59 -3.04
CA SER A 115 -3.10 9.08 -4.40
C SER A 115 -1.79 9.54 -5.02
N GLU A 116 -1.02 10.33 -4.27
CA GLU A 116 0.27 10.83 -4.75
C GLU A 116 1.28 9.70 -4.90
N GLY A 117 1.34 8.80 -3.92
CA GLY A 117 2.23 7.65 -3.98
C GLY A 117 1.92 6.75 -5.16
N LEU A 118 0.63 6.56 -5.46
CA LEU A 118 0.23 5.77 -6.62
C LEU A 118 0.65 6.42 -7.93
N ASP A 119 0.52 7.75 -8.05
CA ASP A 119 0.96 8.45 -9.24
C ASP A 119 2.45 8.20 -9.51
N LYS A 120 3.26 8.29 -8.48
CA LYS A 120 4.70 8.05 -8.59
C LYS A 120 5.01 6.60 -8.94
N THR A 121 4.31 5.67 -8.33
CA THR A 121 4.52 4.24 -8.55
C THR A 121 4.09 3.83 -9.96
N ILE A 122 2.97 4.35 -10.43
CA ILE A 122 2.50 4.08 -11.79
C ILE A 122 3.51 4.61 -12.80
N GLU A 123 4.02 5.81 -12.58
CA GLU A 123 5.02 6.39 -13.47
C GLU A 123 6.27 5.52 -13.52
N TYR A 124 6.71 5.00 -12.37
CA TYR A 124 7.83 4.08 -12.32
C TYR A 124 7.59 2.84 -13.20
N PHE A 125 6.42 2.23 -13.07
CA PHE A 125 6.10 1.02 -13.83
C PHE A 125 5.93 1.28 -15.33
N ARG A 126 5.53 2.51 -15.71
CA ARG A 126 5.47 2.88 -17.12
C ARG A 126 6.84 2.99 -17.76
N SER A 127 7.86 3.29 -16.96
CA SER A 127 9.21 3.52 -17.47
C SER A 127 10.07 2.27 -17.55
N VAL A 128 9.59 1.14 -17.05
CA VAL A 128 10.35 -0.12 -17.05
C VAL A 128 9.79 -1.13 -18.04
#